data_a85f664a3116fd9557df88a1e3f295f1
#
_entry.id   a85f664a3116fd9557df88a1e3f295f1
#
_cell.length_a   1.000
_cell.length_b   1.000
_cell.length_c   1.000
_cell.angle_alpha   90.00
_cell.angle_beta   90.00
_cell.angle_gamma   90.00
#
_symmetry.space_group_name_H-M   'P 1'
#
loop_
_entity.id
_entity.type
_entity.pdbx_description
1 polymer ?
#
loop_
_entity_poly.entity_id
_entity_poly.type
_entity_poly.pdbx_seq_one_letter_code
_entity_poly.pdbx_strand_id
1 'polypeptide(L)'
;MPMPTEERVSQLVAGLVERRGFDLEGVEISTAGKRVDAQARVQVTVDRDTSDLDALANLSTELSALLDEAGEFGETPYLLEVTTPGIDRPLTADRHWRRARGRKVRVTLREGAQPPEGSSRFEARVGALSGDSVALVLGGKRDPHRVTVPLADIATAVVQIEFSPPGARELELAGGVVPGRPAPGQEDAVAVDDAAELRGTPNALSESVTASDSLTEGTVE
;
A
#
# COMPACT_ATOMS: atom_id res chain seq x y z
N MET A 1 30.87 -8.30 -12.44
CA MET A 1 29.96 -7.79 -13.50
C MET A 1 29.49 -6.40 -13.10
N PRO A 2 29.20 -5.47 -14.04
CA PRO A 2 28.54 -4.23 -13.64
C PRO A 2 27.15 -4.54 -13.10
N MET A 3 26.67 -3.70 -12.17
CA MET A 3 25.30 -3.77 -11.64
C MET A 3 24.28 -3.65 -12.79
N PRO A 4 23.17 -4.39 -12.76
CA PRO A 4 22.11 -4.20 -13.73
C PRO A 4 21.49 -2.81 -13.60
N THR A 5 20.93 -2.29 -14.69
CA THR A 5 20.18 -1.05 -14.66
C THR A 5 18.75 -1.30 -14.17
N GLU A 6 18.11 -0.26 -13.60
CA GLU A 6 16.70 -0.31 -13.20
C GLU A 6 15.78 -0.71 -14.35
N GLU A 7 16.06 -0.20 -15.58
CA GLU A 7 15.32 -0.57 -16.78
C GLU A 7 15.46 -2.05 -17.12
N ARG A 8 16.67 -2.61 -16.98
CA ARG A 8 16.91 -4.03 -17.23
C ARG A 8 16.13 -4.91 -16.25
N VAL A 9 16.18 -4.59 -14.98
CA VAL A 9 15.42 -5.32 -13.94
C VAL A 9 13.91 -5.13 -14.16
N SER A 10 13.45 -3.90 -14.49
CA SER A 10 12.04 -3.63 -14.81
C SER A 10 11.54 -4.51 -15.96
N GLN A 11 12.30 -4.62 -17.04
CA GLN A 11 11.95 -5.48 -18.19
C GLN A 11 11.86 -6.95 -17.79
N LEU A 12 12.77 -7.41 -16.93
CA LEU A 12 12.82 -8.79 -16.47
C LEU A 12 11.61 -9.15 -15.61
N VAL A 13 11.23 -8.29 -14.66
CA VAL A 13 10.17 -8.56 -13.69
C VAL A 13 8.76 -8.27 -14.21
N ALA A 14 8.60 -7.36 -15.20
CA ALA A 14 7.30 -6.87 -15.67
C ALA A 14 6.33 -7.99 -16.03
N GLY A 15 6.76 -8.96 -16.84
CA GLY A 15 5.90 -10.05 -17.28
C GLY A 15 5.42 -10.97 -16.13
N LEU A 16 6.22 -11.15 -15.08
CA LEU A 16 5.81 -11.92 -13.90
C LEU A 16 4.81 -11.11 -13.06
N VAL A 17 5.11 -9.84 -12.81
CA VAL A 17 4.24 -8.91 -12.07
C VAL A 17 2.84 -8.86 -12.70
N GLU A 18 2.75 -8.68 -14.02
CA GLU A 18 1.48 -8.64 -14.76
C GLU A 18 0.71 -9.96 -14.68
N ARG A 19 1.39 -11.10 -14.87
CA ARG A 19 0.74 -12.43 -14.75
C ARG A 19 0.16 -12.69 -13.37
N ARG A 20 0.71 -12.10 -12.33
CA ARG A 20 0.21 -12.18 -10.95
C ARG A 20 -0.86 -11.15 -10.62
N GLY A 21 -1.29 -10.35 -11.60
CA GLY A 21 -2.35 -9.35 -11.46
C GLY A 21 -1.92 -8.08 -10.72
N PHE A 22 -0.63 -7.78 -10.75
CA PHE A 22 -0.09 -6.53 -10.25
C PHE A 22 0.31 -5.61 -11.41
N ASP A 23 0.32 -4.32 -11.15
CA ASP A 23 0.95 -3.31 -11.99
C ASP A 23 2.35 -3.01 -11.45
N LEU A 24 3.36 -3.05 -12.30
CA LEU A 24 4.69 -2.58 -11.96
C LEU A 24 4.69 -1.05 -11.92
N GLU A 25 5.06 -0.50 -10.77
CA GLU A 25 5.05 0.94 -10.54
C GLU A 25 6.44 1.57 -10.54
N GLY A 26 7.46 0.77 -10.28
CA GLY A 26 8.84 1.19 -10.34
C GLY A 26 9.81 0.13 -9.86
N VAL A 27 11.05 0.28 -10.28
CA VAL A 27 12.20 -0.46 -9.76
C VAL A 27 13.27 0.55 -9.41
N GLU A 28 13.81 0.45 -8.21
CA GLU A 28 14.93 1.26 -7.74
C GLU A 28 16.06 0.34 -7.31
N ILE A 29 17.28 0.66 -7.71
CA ILE A 29 18.47 -0.07 -7.33
C ILE A 29 19.41 0.88 -6.61
N SER A 30 19.68 0.62 -5.34
CA SER A 30 20.59 1.40 -4.53
C SER A 30 21.68 0.51 -3.95
N THR A 31 22.87 1.08 -3.76
CA THR A 31 23.97 0.41 -3.06
C THR A 31 24.14 1.04 -1.69
N ALA A 32 23.97 0.26 -0.65
CA ALA A 32 24.15 0.72 0.72
C ALA A 32 25.66 0.81 1.04
N GLY A 33 26.21 2.03 1.00
CA GLY A 33 27.53 2.35 1.56
C GLY A 33 28.71 2.25 0.58
N LYS A 34 29.84 2.84 1.00
CA LYS A 34 31.12 2.87 0.27
C LYS A 34 32.06 1.70 0.64
N ARG A 35 31.55 0.61 1.22
CA ARG A 35 32.35 -0.55 1.63
C ARG A 35 32.39 -1.60 0.52
N VAL A 36 33.47 -2.37 0.50
CA VAL A 36 33.70 -3.46 -0.46
C VAL A 36 32.63 -4.55 -0.38
N ASP A 37 31.94 -4.66 0.75
CA ASP A 37 30.84 -5.61 1.02
C ASP A 37 29.45 -4.95 0.95
N ALA A 38 29.30 -3.87 0.18
CA ALA A 38 28.02 -3.18 0.05
C ALA A 38 27.01 -4.08 -0.70
N GLN A 39 25.99 -4.52 0.02
CA GLN A 39 24.85 -5.25 -0.55
C GLN A 39 24.00 -4.31 -1.41
N ALA A 40 23.66 -4.74 -2.62
CA ALA A 40 22.71 -4.02 -3.44
C ALA A 40 21.30 -4.16 -2.86
N ARG A 41 20.51 -3.10 -2.86
CA ARG A 41 19.09 -3.13 -2.52
C ARG A 41 18.30 -2.92 -3.79
N VAL A 42 17.45 -3.88 -4.10
CA VAL A 42 16.53 -3.85 -5.24
C VAL A 42 15.13 -3.69 -4.69
N GLN A 43 14.54 -2.53 -4.89
CA GLN A 43 13.17 -2.26 -4.48
C GLN A 43 12.26 -2.34 -5.70
N VAL A 44 11.30 -3.25 -5.67
CA VAL A 44 10.26 -3.40 -6.70
C VAL A 44 8.94 -2.91 -6.12
N THR A 45 8.44 -1.81 -6.65
CA THR A 45 7.17 -1.23 -6.24
C THR A 45 6.06 -1.73 -7.15
N VAL A 46 5.05 -2.39 -6.57
CA VAL A 46 3.92 -2.97 -7.30
C VAL A 46 2.60 -2.52 -6.67
N ASP A 47 1.55 -2.40 -7.48
CA ASP A 47 0.20 -2.07 -6.99
C ASP A 47 -0.83 -2.99 -7.64
N ARG A 48 -2.00 -3.16 -7.01
CA ARG A 48 -3.15 -3.90 -7.54
C ARG A 48 -4.45 -3.32 -6.99
N ASP A 49 -5.59 -3.71 -7.57
CA ASP A 49 -6.89 -3.17 -7.20
C ASP A 49 -7.33 -3.57 -5.78
N THR A 50 -6.94 -4.75 -5.32
CA THR A 50 -7.27 -5.27 -3.98
C THR A 50 -6.02 -5.37 -3.12
N SER A 51 -6.14 -5.06 -1.83
CA SER A 51 -5.07 -5.31 -0.86
C SER A 51 -5.04 -6.80 -0.51
N ASP A 52 -3.88 -7.46 -0.70
CA ASP A 52 -3.69 -8.88 -0.45
C ASP A 52 -2.20 -9.12 -0.16
N LEU A 53 -1.88 -9.28 1.11
CA LEU A 53 -0.51 -9.45 1.58
C LEU A 53 0.08 -10.80 1.19
N ASP A 54 -0.75 -11.87 1.16
CA ASP A 54 -0.28 -13.20 0.76
C ASP A 54 0.11 -13.23 -0.71
N ALA A 55 -0.68 -12.56 -1.57
CA ALA A 55 -0.32 -12.44 -2.97
C ALA A 55 0.98 -11.64 -3.17
N LEU A 56 1.22 -10.61 -2.35
CA LEU A 56 2.47 -9.83 -2.38
C LEU A 56 3.66 -10.68 -1.92
N ALA A 57 3.51 -11.48 -0.86
CA ALA A 57 4.54 -12.38 -0.36
C ALA A 57 4.91 -13.46 -1.39
N ASN A 58 3.90 -14.05 -2.03
CA ASN A 58 4.10 -15.02 -3.11
C ASN A 58 4.83 -14.40 -4.31
N LEU A 59 4.44 -13.18 -4.71
CA LEU A 59 5.12 -12.44 -5.76
C LEU A 59 6.59 -12.18 -5.40
N SER A 60 6.87 -11.79 -4.16
CA SER A 60 8.25 -11.55 -3.68
C SER A 60 9.12 -12.79 -3.82
N THR A 61 8.59 -13.96 -3.44
CA THR A 61 9.31 -15.25 -3.56
C THR A 61 9.62 -15.58 -5.02
N GLU A 62 8.64 -15.40 -5.91
CA GLU A 62 8.81 -15.69 -7.33
C GLU A 62 9.75 -14.70 -8.02
N LEU A 63 9.72 -13.43 -7.64
CA LEU A 63 10.64 -12.41 -8.14
C LEU A 63 12.09 -12.71 -7.71
N SER A 64 12.28 -13.18 -6.47
CA SER A 64 13.61 -13.60 -6.00
C SER A 64 14.15 -14.74 -6.88
N ALA A 65 13.34 -15.78 -7.08
CA ALA A 65 13.74 -16.92 -7.92
C ALA A 65 14.05 -16.48 -9.38
N LEU A 66 13.25 -15.61 -9.95
CA LEU A 66 13.45 -15.08 -11.31
C LEU A 66 14.76 -14.27 -11.43
N LEU A 67 15.07 -13.43 -10.45
CA LEU A 67 16.30 -12.63 -10.44
C LEU A 67 17.54 -13.49 -10.25
N ASP A 68 17.45 -14.53 -9.41
CA ASP A 68 18.53 -15.49 -9.18
C ASP A 68 18.80 -16.33 -10.44
N GLU A 69 17.75 -16.81 -11.12
CA GLU A 69 17.87 -17.55 -12.39
C GLU A 69 18.48 -16.69 -13.51
N ALA A 70 18.10 -15.42 -13.56
CA ALA A 70 18.61 -14.50 -14.57
C ALA A 70 20.10 -14.16 -14.38
N GLY A 71 20.63 -14.27 -13.17
CA GLY A 71 22.04 -14.06 -12.85
C GLY A 71 22.55 -12.62 -13.10
N GLU A 72 21.64 -11.66 -13.22
CA GLU A 72 21.99 -10.26 -13.58
C GLU A 72 22.88 -9.56 -12.55
N PHE A 73 22.85 -10.01 -11.31
CA PHE A 73 23.70 -9.48 -10.23
C PHE A 73 25.05 -10.20 -10.11
N GLY A 74 25.25 -11.31 -10.86
CA GLY A 74 26.45 -12.13 -10.77
C GLY A 74 26.67 -12.66 -9.34
N GLU A 75 27.87 -12.44 -8.79
CA GLU A 75 28.20 -12.80 -7.40
C GLU A 75 27.91 -11.70 -6.39
N THR A 76 27.36 -10.54 -6.83
CA THR A 76 27.05 -9.44 -5.93
C THR A 76 25.80 -9.78 -5.12
N PRO A 77 25.87 -9.85 -3.78
CA PRO A 77 24.71 -10.09 -2.97
C PRO A 77 23.73 -8.91 -3.06
N TYR A 78 22.43 -9.21 -3.15
CA TYR A 78 21.38 -8.19 -3.16
C TYR A 78 20.28 -8.51 -2.16
N LEU A 79 19.59 -7.48 -1.71
CA LEU A 79 18.38 -7.56 -0.92
C LEU A 79 17.20 -7.15 -1.80
N LEU A 80 16.28 -8.07 -2.06
CA LEU A 80 15.03 -7.77 -2.74
C LEU A 80 13.99 -7.27 -1.74
N GLU A 81 13.39 -6.13 -2.04
CA GLU A 81 12.25 -5.57 -1.32
C GLU A 81 11.10 -5.38 -2.30
N VAL A 82 10.00 -6.08 -2.08
CA VAL A 82 8.76 -5.92 -2.85
C VAL A 82 7.77 -5.16 -1.99
N THR A 83 7.34 -4.00 -2.47
CA THR A 83 6.51 -3.08 -1.70
C THR A 83 5.39 -2.48 -2.52
N THR A 84 4.42 -1.87 -1.85
CA THR A 84 3.37 -1.09 -2.48
C THR A 84 3.69 0.40 -2.44
N PRO A 85 3.12 1.21 -3.35
CA PRO A 85 3.35 2.65 -3.36
C PRO A 85 2.93 3.29 -2.04
N GLY A 86 3.77 4.16 -1.52
CA GLY A 86 3.41 4.99 -0.37
C GLY A 86 2.22 5.91 -0.67
N ILE A 87 1.52 6.33 0.38
CA ILE A 87 0.36 7.24 0.30
C ILE A 87 0.71 8.61 -0.31
N ASP A 88 1.97 9.04 -0.21
CA ASP A 88 2.43 10.33 -0.74
C ASP A 88 2.67 10.32 -2.25
N ARG A 89 2.48 9.17 -2.89
CA ARG A 89 2.68 9.03 -4.32
C ARG A 89 1.67 9.87 -5.10
N PRO A 90 2.12 10.71 -6.07
CA PRO A 90 1.22 11.43 -6.95
C PRO A 90 0.41 10.48 -7.86
N LEU A 91 -0.84 10.84 -8.12
CA LEU A 91 -1.70 10.14 -9.08
C LEU A 91 -1.31 10.57 -10.49
N THR A 92 -0.60 9.71 -11.22
CA THR A 92 -0.04 10.02 -12.56
C THR A 92 -0.68 9.21 -13.69
N ALA A 93 -1.26 8.05 -13.40
CA ALA A 93 -1.90 7.17 -14.38
C ALA A 93 -3.40 7.00 -14.09
N ASP A 94 -4.17 6.65 -15.11
CA ASP A 94 -5.61 6.42 -15.01
C ASP A 94 -5.99 5.42 -13.92
N ARG A 95 -5.20 4.34 -13.78
CA ARG A 95 -5.39 3.35 -12.73
C ARG A 95 -5.27 3.94 -11.33
N HIS A 96 -4.37 4.92 -11.12
CA HIS A 96 -4.23 5.59 -9.83
C HIS A 96 -5.48 6.37 -9.47
N TRP A 97 -6.07 7.10 -10.44
CA TRP A 97 -7.31 7.84 -10.24
C TRP A 97 -8.49 6.91 -9.98
N ARG A 98 -8.60 5.81 -10.73
CA ARG A 98 -9.65 4.80 -10.50
C ARG A 98 -9.56 4.19 -9.11
N ARG A 99 -8.34 3.84 -8.65
CA ARG A 99 -8.07 3.30 -7.31
C ARG A 99 -8.30 4.32 -6.19
N ALA A 100 -8.07 5.59 -6.47
CA ALA A 100 -8.29 6.67 -5.52
C ALA A 100 -9.76 7.12 -5.43
N ARG A 101 -10.69 6.55 -6.21
CA ARG A 101 -12.11 6.94 -6.16
C ARG A 101 -12.65 6.80 -4.73
N GLY A 102 -13.32 7.85 -4.26
CA GLY A 102 -13.82 7.95 -2.89
C GLY A 102 -12.79 8.42 -1.87
N ARG A 103 -11.51 8.56 -2.24
CA ARG A 103 -10.45 9.06 -1.36
C ARG A 103 -10.32 10.58 -1.46
N LYS A 104 -9.89 11.19 -0.37
CA LYS A 104 -9.55 12.61 -0.34
C LYS A 104 -8.17 12.84 -0.95
N VAL A 105 -8.05 13.85 -1.79
CA VAL A 105 -6.79 14.22 -2.44
C VAL A 105 -6.51 15.70 -2.25
N ARG A 106 -5.24 16.06 -2.20
CA ARG A 106 -4.76 17.42 -2.37
C ARG A 106 -4.33 17.58 -3.81
N VAL A 107 -4.97 18.53 -4.50
CA VAL A 107 -4.74 18.84 -5.91
C VAL A 107 -3.99 20.16 -6.00
N THR A 108 -2.99 20.22 -6.88
CA THR A 108 -2.35 21.46 -7.34
C THR A 108 -2.51 21.52 -8.85
N LEU A 109 -3.07 22.59 -9.34
CA LEU A 109 -3.24 22.83 -10.78
C LEU A 109 -1.97 23.41 -11.40
N ARG A 110 -1.84 23.23 -12.70
CA ARG A 110 -0.79 23.85 -13.50
C ARG A 110 -1.02 25.35 -13.63
N GLU A 111 0.04 26.06 -13.91
CA GLU A 111 -0.05 27.50 -14.24
C GLU A 111 -0.91 27.69 -15.48
N GLY A 112 -1.85 28.65 -15.40
CA GLY A 112 -2.80 28.94 -16.47
C GLY A 112 -4.08 28.11 -16.48
N ALA A 113 -4.17 27.03 -15.72
CA ALA A 113 -5.40 26.28 -15.55
C ALA A 113 -6.43 27.09 -14.75
N GLN A 114 -7.72 26.93 -15.07
CA GLN A 114 -8.80 27.60 -14.36
C GLN A 114 -9.17 26.84 -13.09
N PRO A 115 -8.96 27.42 -11.90
CA PRO A 115 -9.31 26.75 -10.66
C PRO A 115 -10.83 26.78 -10.44
N PRO A 116 -11.43 25.65 -10.01
CA PRO A 116 -12.89 25.53 -9.86
C PRO A 116 -13.48 26.47 -8.79
N GLU A 117 -12.70 26.85 -7.78
CA GLU A 117 -13.12 27.77 -6.69
C GLU A 117 -12.10 28.90 -6.46
N GLY A 118 -11.38 29.30 -7.50
CA GLY A 118 -10.46 30.44 -7.43
C GLY A 118 -9.10 30.13 -6.80
N SER A 119 -8.87 28.92 -6.28
CA SER A 119 -7.57 28.49 -5.74
C SER A 119 -6.94 27.41 -6.60
N SER A 120 -5.69 27.59 -7.01
CA SER A 120 -4.92 26.58 -7.75
C SER A 120 -4.50 25.38 -6.90
N ARG A 121 -4.66 25.48 -5.57
CA ARG A 121 -4.41 24.36 -4.64
C ARG A 121 -5.63 24.18 -3.74
N PHE A 122 -6.21 22.98 -3.77
CA PHE A 122 -7.41 22.67 -3.03
C PHE A 122 -7.44 21.18 -2.62
N GLU A 123 -8.32 20.85 -1.70
CA GLU A 123 -8.64 19.46 -1.34
C GLU A 123 -9.98 19.07 -1.97
N ALA A 124 -10.06 17.85 -2.45
CA ALA A 124 -11.26 17.32 -3.08
C ALA A 124 -11.36 15.81 -2.83
N ARG A 125 -12.55 15.25 -3.02
CA ARG A 125 -12.72 13.79 -3.06
C ARG A 125 -12.77 13.33 -4.51
N VAL A 126 -12.04 12.26 -4.80
CA VAL A 126 -11.95 11.70 -6.16
C VAL A 126 -13.26 11.01 -6.51
N GLY A 127 -13.83 11.39 -7.63
CA GLY A 127 -14.99 10.76 -8.24
C GLY A 127 -14.60 9.88 -9.42
N ALA A 128 -15.50 9.80 -10.41
CA ALA A 128 -15.27 9.00 -11.61
C ALA A 128 -14.26 9.66 -12.55
N LEU A 129 -13.39 8.83 -13.12
CA LEU A 129 -12.56 9.20 -14.28
C LEU A 129 -13.39 9.02 -15.55
N SER A 130 -13.37 9.97 -16.46
CA SER A 130 -14.07 9.92 -17.74
C SER A 130 -13.19 10.54 -18.83
N GLY A 131 -12.64 9.69 -19.69
CA GLY A 131 -11.66 10.13 -20.69
C GLY A 131 -10.48 10.86 -20.01
N ASP A 132 -10.16 12.04 -20.52
CA ASP A 132 -9.04 12.86 -20.02
C ASP A 132 -9.41 13.77 -18.82
N SER A 133 -10.53 13.50 -18.15
CA SER A 133 -11.02 14.34 -17.06
C SER A 133 -11.42 13.51 -15.85
N VAL A 134 -11.26 14.10 -14.67
CA VAL A 134 -11.68 13.52 -13.40
C VAL A 134 -12.77 14.35 -12.74
N ALA A 135 -13.81 13.70 -12.24
CA ALA A 135 -14.77 14.33 -11.36
C ALA A 135 -14.16 14.48 -9.96
N LEU A 136 -14.25 15.64 -9.40
CA LEU A 136 -13.81 15.95 -8.05
C LEU A 136 -14.98 16.51 -7.25
N VAL A 137 -15.10 16.13 -5.97
CA VAL A 137 -16.10 16.68 -5.07
C VAL A 137 -15.41 17.64 -4.11
N LEU A 138 -15.82 18.89 -4.18
CA LEU A 138 -15.36 20.00 -3.33
C LEU A 138 -16.39 20.30 -2.23
N GLY A 139 -16.10 21.30 -1.38
CA GLY A 139 -17.00 21.77 -0.32
C GLY A 139 -17.05 20.91 0.93
N GLY A 140 -16.42 19.74 0.92
CA GLY A 140 -16.36 18.84 2.06
C GLY A 140 -17.74 18.45 2.60
N LYS A 141 -17.88 18.36 3.94
CA LYS A 141 -19.13 17.96 4.60
C LYS A 141 -20.25 19.01 4.55
N ARG A 142 -19.92 20.29 4.31
CA ARG A 142 -20.88 21.40 4.45
C ARG A 142 -21.69 21.63 3.18
N ASP A 143 -20.99 21.72 2.06
CA ASP A 143 -21.59 22.02 0.76
C ASP A 143 -20.93 21.19 -0.35
N PRO A 144 -21.07 19.85 -0.31
CA PRO A 144 -20.42 18.99 -1.28
C PRO A 144 -21.04 19.17 -2.66
N HIS A 145 -20.21 19.51 -3.63
CA HIS A 145 -20.60 19.63 -5.02
C HIS A 145 -19.54 19.08 -5.96
N ARG A 146 -19.96 18.62 -7.14
CA ARG A 146 -19.10 18.01 -8.13
C ARG A 146 -18.59 19.05 -9.13
N VAL A 147 -17.29 18.98 -9.41
CA VAL A 147 -16.65 19.69 -10.52
C VAL A 147 -15.93 18.69 -11.41
N THR A 148 -15.67 19.04 -12.66
CA THR A 148 -14.87 18.22 -13.58
C THR A 148 -13.59 18.98 -13.91
N VAL A 149 -12.46 18.33 -13.78
CA VAL A 149 -11.14 18.92 -14.03
C VAL A 149 -10.40 18.06 -15.06
N PRO A 150 -9.89 18.65 -16.15
CA PRO A 150 -9.03 17.94 -17.08
C PRO A 150 -7.76 17.44 -16.39
N LEU A 151 -7.35 16.21 -16.66
CA LEU A 151 -6.10 15.66 -16.10
C LEU A 151 -4.88 16.49 -16.53
N ALA A 152 -4.92 17.05 -17.73
CA ALA A 152 -3.88 17.91 -18.26
C ALA A 152 -3.67 19.19 -17.42
N ASP A 153 -4.70 19.67 -16.72
CA ASP A 153 -4.64 20.85 -15.87
C ASP A 153 -4.06 20.56 -14.49
N ILE A 154 -3.93 19.30 -14.12
CA ILE A 154 -3.42 18.88 -12.82
C ILE A 154 -1.90 18.77 -12.89
N ALA A 155 -1.20 19.54 -12.06
CA ALA A 155 0.24 19.42 -11.86
C ALA A 155 0.55 18.26 -10.92
N THR A 156 -0.19 18.17 -9.81
CA THR A 156 0.02 17.13 -8.78
C THR A 156 -1.29 16.83 -8.06
N ALA A 157 -1.56 15.58 -7.80
CA ALA A 157 -2.64 15.14 -6.92
C ALA A 157 -2.11 14.02 -6.02
N VAL A 158 -2.29 14.16 -4.70
CA VAL A 158 -1.79 13.22 -3.70
C VAL A 158 -2.91 12.85 -2.73
N VAL A 159 -3.08 11.55 -2.48
CA VAL A 159 -4.07 11.06 -1.50
C VAL A 159 -3.74 11.57 -0.11
N GLN A 160 -4.76 11.95 0.64
CA GLN A 160 -4.63 12.42 2.01
C GLN A 160 -5.20 11.39 2.98
N ILE A 161 -4.52 11.22 4.12
CA ILE A 161 -5.03 10.40 5.23
C ILE A 161 -6.25 11.11 5.83
N GLU A 162 -7.29 10.33 6.09
CA GLU A 162 -8.50 10.83 6.73
C GLU A 162 -8.69 10.14 8.09
N PHE A 163 -8.65 10.92 9.15
CA PHE A 163 -8.86 10.44 10.52
C PHE A 163 -10.34 10.39 10.93
N SER A 164 -11.23 10.79 10.04
CA SER A 164 -12.67 10.75 10.29
C SER A 164 -13.43 10.40 9.00
N PRO A 165 -14.52 9.64 9.09
CA PRO A 165 -15.31 9.28 7.93
C PRO A 165 -15.79 10.49 7.13
N PRO A 166 -15.83 10.41 5.79
CA PRO A 166 -16.39 11.46 4.94
C PRO A 166 -17.89 11.67 5.19
N GLY A 167 -18.41 12.78 4.70
CA GLY A 167 -19.84 13.02 4.66
C GLY A 167 -20.55 12.04 3.69
N ALA A 168 -21.72 11.53 4.07
CA ALA A 168 -22.47 10.60 3.22
C ALA A 168 -22.76 11.19 1.83
N ARG A 169 -23.15 12.47 1.77
CA ARG A 169 -23.42 13.17 0.52
C ARG A 169 -22.17 13.40 -0.33
N GLU A 170 -21.05 13.68 0.32
CA GLU A 170 -19.76 13.82 -0.35
C GLU A 170 -19.33 12.50 -1.01
N LEU A 171 -19.51 11.38 -0.28
CA LEU A 171 -19.18 10.05 -0.78
C LEU A 171 -20.13 9.60 -1.89
N GLU A 172 -21.41 9.89 -1.78
CA GLU A 172 -22.41 9.65 -2.83
C GLU A 172 -22.06 10.38 -4.13
N LEU A 173 -21.70 11.66 -4.05
CA LEU A 173 -21.25 12.44 -5.20
C LEU A 173 -19.96 11.91 -5.83
N ALA A 174 -19.08 11.32 -5.05
CA ALA A 174 -17.89 10.64 -5.55
C ALA A 174 -18.17 9.29 -6.21
N GLY A 175 -19.37 8.72 -6.01
CA GLY A 175 -19.73 7.38 -6.51
C GLY A 175 -19.23 6.23 -5.65
N GLY A 176 -19.03 6.48 -4.35
CA GLY A 176 -18.55 5.48 -3.38
C GLY A 176 -17.05 5.26 -3.40
N VAL A 177 -16.61 4.27 -2.62
CA VAL A 177 -15.20 3.80 -2.55
C VAL A 177 -15.03 2.60 -3.47
N VAL A 178 -13.83 2.39 -3.98
CA VAL A 178 -13.51 1.18 -4.77
C VAL A 178 -13.62 -0.05 -3.88
N PRO A 179 -14.33 -1.11 -4.28
CA PRO A 179 -14.38 -2.36 -3.54
C PRO A 179 -12.99 -2.94 -3.29
N GLY A 180 -12.80 -3.56 -2.11
CA GLY A 180 -11.53 -4.21 -1.74
C GLY A 180 -10.44 -3.27 -1.21
N ARG A 181 -10.77 -1.98 -1.02
CA ARG A 181 -9.87 -1.01 -0.36
C ARG A 181 -10.49 -0.50 0.95
N PRO A 182 -9.66 -0.17 1.96
CA PRO A 182 -10.16 0.39 3.22
C PRO A 182 -11.01 1.63 2.99
N ALA A 183 -12.10 1.76 3.73
CA ALA A 183 -12.90 2.97 3.68
C ALA A 183 -12.13 4.16 4.28
N PRO A 184 -12.28 5.38 3.71
CA PRO A 184 -11.64 6.57 4.25
C PRO A 184 -12.00 6.78 5.73
N GLY A 185 -11.01 7.06 6.55
CA GLY A 185 -11.17 7.22 8.01
C GLY A 185 -11.22 5.90 8.80
N GLN A 186 -10.92 4.77 8.15
CA GLN A 186 -10.79 3.45 8.78
C GLN A 186 -9.41 2.81 8.54
N GLU A 187 -8.45 3.58 8.07
CA GLU A 187 -7.10 3.12 7.75
C GLU A 187 -6.39 2.50 8.97
N ASP A 188 -6.66 3.03 10.16
CA ASP A 188 -6.04 2.54 11.40
C ASP A 188 -6.69 1.26 11.95
N ALA A 189 -7.92 0.93 11.54
CA ALA A 189 -8.62 -0.25 12.03
C ALA A 189 -8.08 -1.56 11.45
N VAL A 190 -7.48 -1.52 10.27
CA VAL A 190 -6.93 -2.71 9.59
C VAL A 190 -5.56 -3.10 10.15
N ALA A 191 -4.81 -2.14 10.70
CA ALA A 191 -3.46 -2.39 11.23
C ALA A 191 -3.45 -3.03 12.63
N VAL A 192 -4.55 -2.99 13.37
CA VAL A 192 -4.63 -3.52 14.75
C VAL A 192 -5.23 -4.92 14.84
N ASP A 193 -6.05 -5.34 13.87
CA ASP A 193 -6.69 -6.68 13.89
C ASP A 193 -5.67 -7.81 13.61
N ASP A 194 -4.69 -7.55 12.76
CA ASP A 194 -3.63 -8.51 12.43
C ASP A 194 -2.62 -8.72 13.58
N ALA A 195 -2.54 -7.76 14.53
CA ALA A 195 -1.71 -7.87 15.71
C ALA A 195 -2.42 -8.59 16.88
N ALA A 196 -3.73 -8.75 16.85
CA ALA A 196 -4.51 -9.40 17.88
C ALA A 196 -4.58 -10.93 17.72
N GLU A 197 -4.56 -11.43 16.48
CA GLU A 197 -4.57 -12.88 16.21
C GLU A 197 -3.26 -13.59 16.57
N LEU A 198 -2.15 -12.87 16.64
CA LEU A 198 -0.84 -13.45 17.05
C LEU A 198 -0.63 -13.54 18.56
N ARG A 199 -1.60 -13.11 19.39
CA ARG A 199 -1.48 -13.12 20.87
C ARG A 199 -2.35 -14.14 21.59
N GLY A 200 -3.03 -15.03 20.92
CA GLY A 200 -4.04 -15.90 21.49
C GLY A 200 -3.82 -17.40 21.37
N THR A 201 -2.73 -17.92 21.90
CA THR A 201 -2.73 -19.31 22.39
C THR A 201 -2.14 -19.35 23.78
N PRO A 202 -2.95 -19.36 24.85
CA PRO A 202 -2.44 -19.74 26.17
C PRO A 202 -2.14 -21.22 26.14
N ASN A 203 -0.88 -21.55 26.35
CA ASN A 203 -0.37 -22.90 26.62
C ASN A 203 -1.08 -23.48 27.84
N ALA A 204 -2.05 -24.35 27.61
CA ALA A 204 -2.69 -25.15 28.66
C ALA A 204 -1.84 -26.40 28.90
N LEU A 205 -0.86 -26.26 29.76
CA LEU A 205 -0.25 -27.36 30.48
C LEU A 205 -0.42 -27.05 31.97
N SER A 206 -1.52 -27.48 32.56
CA SER A 206 -1.69 -27.67 34.01
C SER A 206 -1.87 -29.15 34.22
N GLU A 207 -0.87 -29.77 34.77
CA GLU A 207 -0.85 -30.24 36.15
C GLU A 207 -2.05 -31.07 36.58
N SER A 208 -1.81 -32.37 36.57
CA SER A 208 -2.47 -33.29 37.50
C SER A 208 -1.39 -33.96 38.33
N VAL A 209 -1.15 -33.45 39.51
CA VAL A 209 -0.49 -34.21 40.58
C VAL A 209 -1.50 -34.36 41.71
N THR A 210 -2.03 -35.55 41.74
CA THR A 210 -2.86 -36.08 42.80
C THR A 210 -2.04 -36.25 44.05
N ALA A 211 -2.54 -35.73 45.17
CA ALA A 211 -2.13 -36.04 46.53
C ALA A 211 -2.61 -37.44 46.87
N SER A 212 -1.74 -38.25 47.45
CA SER A 212 -2.06 -39.41 48.27
C SER A 212 -1.24 -39.29 49.52
N ASP A 213 -1.87 -38.96 50.57
CA ASP A 213 -2.28 -39.74 51.76
C ASP A 213 -1.26 -40.79 52.21
N SER A 214 -0.80 -40.63 53.42
CA SER A 214 -0.84 -41.67 54.44
C SER A 214 -0.29 -41.17 55.78
N LEU A 215 -1.16 -41.24 56.71
CA LEU A 215 -1.02 -41.41 58.17
C LEU A 215 0.07 -42.40 58.57
N THR A 216 0.73 -42.12 59.68
CA THR A 216 0.99 -43.01 60.85
C THR A 216 1.72 -42.19 61.92
N GLU A 217 1.12 -41.94 63.00
CA GLU A 217 1.15 -42.54 64.35
C GLU A 217 2.50 -43.06 64.86
N GLY A 218 2.80 -42.70 66.06
CA GLY A 218 3.79 -43.33 66.96
C GLY A 218 4.47 -42.29 67.88
N THR A 219 3.96 -41.94 68.98
CA THR A 219 3.97 -42.35 70.34
C THR A 219 5.36 -42.62 70.93
N VAL A 220 5.56 -42.03 72.21
CA VAL A 220 6.41 -42.41 73.35
C VAL A 220 7.91 -42.10 73.24
N GLU A 221 8.56 -41.46 74.14
CA GLU A 221 8.67 -41.35 75.61
C GLU A 221 9.40 -40.08 75.98
#